data_a98a6c23a08437d339c9ac65d2e50163
#
_entry.id   a98a6c23a08437d339c9ac65d2e50163
#
_cell.length_a   1.000
_cell.length_b   1.000
_cell.length_c   1.000
_cell.angle_alpha   90.00
_cell.angle_beta   90.00
_cell.angle_gamma   90.00
#
_symmetry.space_group_name_H-M   'P 1'
#
loop_
_entity.id
_entity.type
_entity.pdbx_description
1 polymer ?
#
loop_
_entity_poly.entity_id
_entity_poly.type
_entity_poly.pdbx_seq_one_letter_code
_entity_poly.pdbx_strand_id
1 'polypeptide(L)'
;DTDRSRGLGDVYKRQVYERKFEEVSEYLDMLLYAFVKEEKVERALVNVDAAMVDGPMRGVLQKAIDHMHMTFDETDVMRDSLQMIEREYACSRIKNVHDFIVHVEIYGGAIERPVELLLADKKRWEQRICGSMKERRKMFVDIVMSIAASLLICGMILYLPVMEIDISKNLISQVLTIVVVILDDLIFTRAQKYLAIDWLA
;
A
#
# COMPACT_ATOMS: atom_id res chain seq x y z
N ASP A 1 -13.55 9.96 -22.65
CA ASP A 1 -13.78 10.27 -21.21
C ASP A 1 -13.53 9.07 -20.27
N THR A 2 -13.66 7.84 -20.75
CA THR A 2 -13.54 6.62 -19.90
C THR A 2 -12.10 6.31 -19.47
N ASP A 3 -11.09 6.66 -20.23
CA ASP A 3 -9.67 6.39 -19.90
C ASP A 3 -9.09 7.38 -18.88
N ARG A 4 -9.56 8.63 -18.91
CA ARG A 4 -9.16 9.65 -17.93
C ARG A 4 -9.66 9.33 -16.51
N SER A 5 -10.83 8.71 -16.40
CA SER A 5 -11.40 8.27 -15.12
C SER A 5 -10.71 7.04 -14.54
N ARG A 6 -10.16 6.14 -15.38
CA ARG A 6 -9.39 4.97 -14.93
C ARG A 6 -8.04 5.37 -14.33
N GLY A 7 -7.27 6.24 -14.99
CA GLY A 7 -5.99 6.70 -14.48
C GLY A 7 -6.08 7.46 -13.15
N LEU A 8 -7.11 8.28 -12.97
CA LEU A 8 -7.40 8.97 -11.69
C LEU A 8 -7.80 7.98 -10.59
N GLY A 9 -8.57 6.94 -10.94
CA GLY A 9 -8.96 5.88 -10.00
C GLY A 9 -7.77 5.07 -9.48
N ASP A 10 -6.79 4.79 -10.33
CA ASP A 10 -5.61 4.00 -9.94
C ASP A 10 -4.63 4.81 -9.09
N VAL A 11 -4.45 6.11 -9.36
CA VAL A 11 -3.67 7.02 -8.50
C VAL A 11 -4.33 7.18 -7.13
N TYR A 12 -5.63 7.33 -7.08
CA TYR A 12 -6.39 7.43 -5.83
C TYR A 12 -6.29 6.15 -5.01
N LYS A 13 -6.47 4.97 -5.62
CA LYS A 13 -6.30 3.68 -4.96
C LYS A 13 -4.91 3.54 -4.35
N ARG A 14 -3.87 3.91 -5.10
CA ARG A 14 -2.49 3.86 -4.62
C ARG A 14 -2.28 4.73 -3.39
N GLN A 15 -2.77 5.97 -3.37
CA GLN A 15 -2.66 6.86 -2.21
C GLN A 15 -3.40 6.30 -0.99
N VAL A 16 -4.56 5.65 -1.21
CA VAL A 16 -5.31 4.98 -0.14
C VAL A 16 -4.53 3.81 0.44
N TYR A 17 -3.86 3.00 -0.40
CA TYR A 17 -3.04 1.87 0.07
C TYR A 17 -1.77 2.33 0.80
N GLU A 18 -1.06 3.33 0.29
CA GLU A 18 0.10 3.91 0.96
C GLU A 18 -0.27 4.42 2.35
N ARG A 19 -1.39 5.14 2.47
CA ARG A 19 -1.90 5.61 3.76
C ARG A 19 -2.29 4.46 4.69
N LYS A 20 -3.05 3.48 4.20
CA LYS A 20 -3.41 2.30 5.01
C LYS A 20 -2.18 1.54 5.51
N PHE A 21 -1.16 1.43 4.70
CA PHE A 21 0.12 0.81 5.09
C PHE A 21 0.80 1.59 6.22
N GLU A 22 0.88 2.91 6.10
CA GLU A 22 1.47 3.79 7.12
C GLU A 22 0.68 3.68 8.43
N GLU A 23 -0.65 3.78 8.38
CA GLU A 23 -1.53 3.64 9.55
C GLU A 23 -1.38 2.27 10.24
N VAL A 24 -1.33 1.18 9.47
CA VAL A 24 -1.12 -0.18 10.01
C VAL A 24 0.26 -0.31 10.64
N SER A 25 1.29 0.21 10.00
CA SER A 25 2.66 0.15 10.49
C SER A 25 2.81 0.90 11.82
N GLU A 26 2.27 2.11 11.91
CA GLU A 26 2.26 2.94 13.12
C GLU A 26 1.45 2.29 14.24
N TYR A 27 0.26 1.79 13.93
CA TYR A 27 -0.59 1.08 14.89
C TYR A 27 0.12 -0.13 15.51
N LEU A 28 0.76 -0.97 14.70
CA LEU A 28 1.46 -2.17 15.18
C LEU A 28 2.64 -1.83 16.12
N ASP A 29 3.41 -0.78 15.81
CA ASP A 29 4.46 -0.32 16.71
C ASP A 29 3.90 0.17 18.03
N MET A 30 2.95 1.08 17.98
CA MET A 30 2.34 1.65 19.19
C MET A 30 1.70 0.56 20.05
N LEU A 31 0.97 -0.38 19.43
CA LEU A 31 0.30 -1.46 20.15
C LEU A 31 1.31 -2.39 20.85
N LEU A 32 2.35 -2.83 20.17
CA LEU A 32 3.35 -3.71 20.77
C LEU A 32 4.11 -3.04 21.90
N TYR A 33 4.51 -1.77 21.74
CA TYR A 33 5.17 -1.01 22.81
C TYR A 33 4.23 -0.74 24.00
N ALA A 34 2.98 -0.38 23.73
CA ALA A 34 1.99 -0.15 24.79
C ALA A 34 1.70 -1.46 25.54
N PHE A 35 1.57 -2.58 24.83
CA PHE A 35 1.30 -3.88 25.45
C PHE A 35 2.44 -4.38 26.33
N VAL A 36 3.68 -4.19 25.93
CA VAL A 36 4.86 -4.52 26.80
C VAL A 36 4.80 -3.75 28.12
N LYS A 37 4.31 -2.52 28.10
CA LYS A 37 4.25 -1.66 29.27
C LYS A 37 3.04 -1.96 30.17
N GLU A 38 1.89 -2.17 29.58
CA GLU A 38 0.62 -2.25 30.31
C GLU A 38 0.20 -3.70 30.64
N GLU A 39 0.71 -4.67 29.89
CA GLU A 39 0.37 -6.11 29.96
C GLU A 39 -1.14 -6.41 29.85
N LYS A 40 -1.93 -5.42 29.44
CA LYS A 40 -3.38 -5.45 29.27
C LYS A 40 -3.77 -4.87 27.93
N VAL A 41 -4.57 -5.64 27.15
CA VAL A 41 -5.00 -5.27 25.80
C VAL A 41 -5.80 -3.97 25.81
N GLU A 42 -6.79 -3.87 26.69
CA GLU A 42 -7.63 -2.68 26.80
C GLU A 42 -6.79 -1.40 27.06
N ARG A 43 -5.90 -1.45 28.06
CA ARG A 43 -5.04 -0.31 28.38
C ARG A 43 -4.05 0.04 27.27
N ALA A 44 -3.52 -1.00 26.61
CA ALA A 44 -2.65 -0.80 25.46
C ALA A 44 -3.40 -0.08 24.32
N LEU A 45 -4.63 -0.48 24.01
CA LEU A 45 -5.45 0.17 22.98
C LEU A 45 -5.80 1.62 23.34
N VAL A 46 -6.15 1.90 24.60
CA VAL A 46 -6.41 3.27 25.07
C VAL A 46 -5.16 4.15 24.94
N ASN A 47 -3.98 3.62 25.28
CA ASN A 47 -2.73 4.35 25.12
C ASN A 47 -2.40 4.60 23.63
N VAL A 48 -2.70 3.65 22.76
CA VAL A 48 -2.55 3.82 21.30
C VAL A 48 -3.50 4.90 20.78
N ASP A 49 -4.78 4.89 21.20
CA ASP A 49 -5.74 5.93 20.79
C ASP A 49 -5.29 7.33 21.22
N ALA A 50 -4.74 7.46 22.43
CA ALA A 50 -4.24 8.73 22.93
C ALA A 50 -3.00 9.25 22.20
N ALA A 51 -2.17 8.34 21.66
CA ALA A 51 -0.92 8.68 20.97
C ALA A 51 -1.08 8.82 19.45
N MET A 52 -2.09 8.18 18.87
CA MET A 52 -2.29 8.11 17.42
C MET A 52 -2.85 9.42 16.86
N VAL A 53 -2.35 9.79 15.67
CA VAL A 53 -2.86 10.96 14.94
C VAL A 53 -4.29 10.71 14.46
N ASP A 54 -5.11 11.76 14.39
CA ASP A 54 -6.48 11.67 13.90
C ASP A 54 -6.52 11.11 12.47
N GLY A 55 -7.23 10.00 12.30
CA GLY A 55 -7.33 9.29 11.04
C GLY A 55 -8.34 8.15 11.06
N PRO A 56 -8.52 7.47 9.93
CA PRO A 56 -9.43 6.32 9.82
C PRO A 56 -9.13 5.22 10.85
N MET A 57 -7.86 4.88 11.07
CA MET A 57 -7.45 3.86 12.04
C MET A 57 -7.90 4.23 13.46
N ARG A 58 -7.69 5.49 13.87
CA ARG A 58 -8.12 5.97 15.18
C ARG A 58 -9.63 5.85 15.37
N GLY A 59 -10.41 6.17 14.32
CA GLY A 59 -11.88 6.04 14.37
C GLY A 59 -12.36 4.59 14.53
N VAL A 60 -11.64 3.62 13.97
CA VAL A 60 -11.93 2.19 14.16
C VAL A 60 -11.50 1.72 15.54
N LEU A 61 -10.34 2.21 16.02
CA LEU A 61 -9.82 1.90 17.34
C LEU A 61 -10.75 2.39 18.45
N GLN A 62 -11.27 3.62 18.36
CA GLN A 62 -12.24 4.15 19.32
C GLN A 62 -13.51 3.29 19.39
N LYS A 63 -14.04 2.87 18.24
CA LYS A 63 -15.20 1.95 18.20
C LYS A 63 -14.89 0.61 18.88
N ALA A 64 -13.69 0.08 18.69
CA ALA A 64 -13.27 -1.16 19.34
C ALA A 64 -13.15 -1.01 20.85
N ILE A 65 -12.61 0.13 21.35
CA ILE A 65 -12.51 0.45 22.77
C ILE A 65 -13.91 0.64 23.36
N ASP A 66 -14.78 1.41 22.72
CA ASP A 66 -16.15 1.61 23.16
C ASP A 66 -16.90 0.29 23.27
N HIS A 67 -16.70 -0.63 22.31
CA HIS A 67 -17.30 -1.96 22.34
C HIS A 67 -16.82 -2.78 23.55
N MET A 68 -15.53 -2.71 23.91
CA MET A 68 -14.97 -3.38 25.08
C MET A 68 -15.61 -2.84 26.37
N HIS A 69 -15.87 -1.53 26.46
CA HIS A 69 -16.46 -0.91 27.66
C HIS A 69 -17.95 -1.19 27.85
N MET A 70 -18.67 -1.53 26.76
CA MET A 70 -20.12 -1.72 26.80
C MET A 70 -20.57 -3.14 27.20
N THR A 71 -19.66 -4.10 27.24
CA THR A 71 -20.03 -5.51 27.39
C THR A 71 -19.28 -6.15 28.56
N PHE A 72 -19.99 -6.95 29.38
CA PHE A 72 -19.50 -7.49 30.66
C PHE A 72 -18.77 -8.84 30.56
N ASP A 73 -18.64 -9.45 29.37
CA ASP A 73 -17.98 -10.77 29.20
C ASP A 73 -16.59 -10.58 28.59
N GLU A 74 -15.53 -10.71 29.44
CA GLU A 74 -14.20 -10.17 29.17
C GLU A 74 -13.47 -10.79 27.95
N THR A 75 -13.61 -12.08 27.70
CA THR A 75 -12.74 -12.77 26.72
C THR A 75 -13.27 -12.72 25.28
N ASP A 76 -14.55 -12.94 25.11
CA ASP A 76 -15.17 -12.94 23.77
C ASP A 76 -15.28 -11.52 23.23
N VAL A 77 -15.59 -10.55 24.10
CA VAL A 77 -15.70 -9.13 23.75
C VAL A 77 -14.36 -8.54 23.31
N MET A 78 -13.27 -8.87 23.99
CA MET A 78 -11.92 -8.43 23.61
C MET A 78 -11.58 -8.93 22.20
N ARG A 79 -11.85 -10.19 21.90
CA ARG A 79 -11.61 -10.77 20.59
C ARG A 79 -12.49 -10.14 19.51
N ASP A 80 -13.76 -9.96 19.78
CA ASP A 80 -14.71 -9.33 18.84
C ASP A 80 -14.33 -7.88 18.53
N SER A 81 -13.91 -7.12 19.55
CA SER A 81 -13.45 -5.75 19.38
C SER A 81 -12.20 -5.66 18.51
N LEU A 82 -11.23 -6.55 18.71
CA LEU A 82 -10.04 -6.62 17.87
C LEU A 82 -10.37 -7.05 16.43
N GLN A 83 -11.35 -7.93 16.23
CA GLN A 83 -11.82 -8.32 14.89
C GLN A 83 -12.42 -7.14 14.11
N MET A 84 -12.96 -6.11 14.76
CA MET A 84 -13.44 -4.90 14.06
C MET A 84 -12.29 -4.22 13.33
N ILE A 85 -11.12 -4.13 13.96
CA ILE A 85 -9.91 -3.56 13.36
C ILE A 85 -9.39 -4.48 12.24
N GLU A 86 -9.37 -5.79 12.47
CA GLU A 86 -8.91 -6.78 11.48
C GLU A 86 -9.74 -6.78 10.20
N ARG A 87 -11.07 -6.62 10.31
CA ARG A 87 -11.98 -6.58 9.15
C ARG A 87 -11.80 -5.33 8.31
N GLU A 88 -11.55 -4.18 8.93
CA GLU A 88 -11.36 -2.92 8.21
C GLU A 88 -10.04 -2.88 7.42
N TYR A 89 -8.98 -3.43 8.00
CA TYR A 89 -7.65 -3.36 7.41
C TYR A 89 -7.23 -4.63 6.66
N ALA A 90 -7.91 -5.76 6.89
CA ALA A 90 -7.67 -7.06 6.23
C ALA A 90 -6.17 -7.46 6.16
N CYS A 91 -5.39 -7.15 7.21
CA CYS A 91 -3.96 -7.38 7.29
C CYS A 91 -3.64 -8.56 8.22
N SER A 92 -3.00 -9.60 7.66
CA SER A 92 -2.63 -10.80 8.43
C SER A 92 -1.71 -10.52 9.62
N ARG A 93 -0.91 -9.44 9.56
CA ARG A 93 -0.01 -9.05 10.65
C ARG A 93 -0.73 -8.44 11.82
N ILE A 94 -1.78 -7.64 11.57
CA ILE A 94 -2.66 -7.16 12.64
C ILE A 94 -3.22 -8.37 13.38
N LYS A 95 -3.78 -9.34 12.67
CA LYS A 95 -4.33 -10.55 13.26
C LYS A 95 -3.30 -11.32 14.09
N ASN A 96 -2.09 -11.53 13.58
CA ASN A 96 -1.04 -12.25 14.30
C ASN A 96 -0.65 -11.53 15.60
N VAL A 97 -0.57 -10.20 15.60
CA VAL A 97 -0.28 -9.41 16.79
C VAL A 97 -1.45 -9.47 17.77
N HIS A 98 -2.68 -9.33 17.31
CA HIS A 98 -3.88 -9.46 18.14
C HIS A 98 -3.98 -10.84 18.78
N ASP A 99 -3.82 -11.93 18.01
CA ASP A 99 -3.82 -13.27 18.53
C ASP A 99 -2.73 -13.49 19.61
N PHE A 100 -1.54 -12.89 19.41
CA PHE A 100 -0.46 -12.94 20.38
C PHE A 100 -0.81 -12.20 21.69
N ILE A 101 -1.26 -10.93 21.62
CA ILE A 101 -1.57 -10.14 22.84
C ILE A 101 -2.74 -10.72 23.61
N VAL A 102 -3.78 -11.22 22.95
CA VAL A 102 -4.90 -11.92 23.56
C VAL A 102 -4.43 -13.20 24.25
N HIS A 103 -3.59 -14.00 23.57
CA HIS A 103 -3.06 -15.23 24.15
C HIS A 103 -2.25 -14.95 25.44
N VAL A 104 -1.39 -13.95 25.41
CA VAL A 104 -0.57 -13.57 26.57
C VAL A 104 -1.44 -13.06 27.71
N GLU A 105 -2.47 -12.26 27.45
CA GLU A 105 -3.37 -11.77 28.50
C GLU A 105 -4.16 -12.88 29.17
N ILE A 106 -4.63 -13.87 28.40
CA ILE A 106 -5.46 -14.96 28.93
C ILE A 106 -4.61 -16.02 29.64
N TYR A 107 -3.51 -16.43 29.03
CA TYR A 107 -2.74 -17.60 29.49
C TYR A 107 -1.42 -17.20 30.18
N GLY A 108 -1.05 -15.94 30.12
CA GLY A 108 0.27 -15.48 30.54
C GLY A 108 1.38 -15.91 29.60
N GLY A 109 2.58 -15.53 29.91
CA GLY A 109 3.78 -15.93 29.16
C GLY A 109 4.86 -14.86 29.10
N ALA A 110 5.99 -15.22 28.47
CA ALA A 110 7.06 -14.25 28.23
C ALA A 110 6.63 -13.27 27.13
N ILE A 111 6.76 -11.98 27.41
CA ILE A 111 6.31 -10.91 26.50
C ILE A 111 7.47 -10.39 25.65
N GLU A 112 8.63 -10.14 26.25
CA GLU A 112 9.73 -9.38 25.64
C GLU A 112 10.25 -10.03 24.34
N ARG A 113 10.63 -11.30 24.42
CA ARG A 113 11.24 -11.99 23.27
C ARG A 113 10.29 -12.19 22.07
N PRO A 114 9.02 -12.62 22.25
CA PRO A 114 8.06 -12.67 21.16
C PRO A 114 7.77 -11.31 20.54
N VAL A 115 7.67 -10.24 21.34
CA VAL A 115 7.47 -8.88 20.84
C VAL A 115 8.65 -8.43 19.98
N GLU A 116 9.89 -8.69 20.40
CA GLU A 116 11.08 -8.42 19.58
C GLU A 116 11.02 -9.13 18.21
N LEU A 117 10.56 -10.39 18.19
CA LEU A 117 10.39 -11.15 16.96
C LEU A 117 9.31 -10.57 16.06
N LEU A 118 8.18 -10.15 16.62
CA LEU A 118 7.08 -9.51 15.89
C LEU A 118 7.52 -8.15 15.31
N LEU A 119 8.24 -7.34 16.09
CA LEU A 119 8.82 -6.08 15.62
C LEU A 119 9.86 -6.31 14.49
N ALA A 120 10.69 -7.34 14.62
CA ALA A 120 11.66 -7.70 13.58
C ALA A 120 10.96 -8.18 12.29
N ASP A 121 9.88 -8.98 12.38
CA ASP A 121 9.09 -9.39 11.22
C ASP A 121 8.37 -8.20 10.57
N LYS A 122 7.77 -7.33 11.37
CA LYS A 122 7.17 -6.08 10.91
C LYS A 122 8.18 -5.23 10.14
N LYS A 123 9.38 -5.03 10.67
CA LYS A 123 10.44 -4.26 10.02
C LYS A 123 10.87 -4.88 8.67
N ARG A 124 10.96 -6.21 8.59
CA ARG A 124 11.24 -6.91 7.32
C ARG A 124 10.10 -6.72 6.31
N TRP A 125 8.86 -6.74 6.78
CA TRP A 125 7.70 -6.48 5.95
C TRP A 125 7.70 -5.06 5.39
N GLU A 126 7.96 -4.04 6.23
CA GLU A 126 8.09 -2.65 5.79
C GLU A 126 9.18 -2.50 4.72
N GLN A 127 10.35 -3.10 4.95
CA GLN A 127 11.44 -3.06 3.98
C GLN A 127 11.05 -3.68 2.63
N ARG A 128 10.32 -4.80 2.65
CA ARG A 128 9.81 -5.44 1.43
C ARG A 128 8.82 -4.55 0.70
N ILE A 129 7.85 -4.00 1.42
CA ILE A 129 6.84 -3.10 0.83
C ILE A 129 7.48 -1.84 0.27
N CYS A 130 8.30 -1.15 1.07
CA CYS A 130 9.01 0.05 0.63
C CYS A 130 9.97 -0.24 -0.55
N GLY A 131 10.64 -1.39 -0.57
CA GLY A 131 11.46 -1.84 -1.68
C GLY A 131 10.64 -2.00 -2.96
N SER A 132 9.56 -2.75 -2.88
CA SER A 132 8.64 -2.96 -4.01
C SER A 132 8.03 -1.65 -4.52
N MET A 133 7.68 -0.71 -3.63
CA MET A 133 7.21 0.61 -4.02
C MET A 133 8.24 1.40 -4.81
N LYS A 134 9.50 1.40 -4.34
CA LYS A 134 10.61 2.08 -5.04
C LYS A 134 10.89 1.47 -6.40
N GLU A 135 10.94 0.14 -6.51
CA GLU A 135 11.17 -0.56 -7.78
C GLU A 135 10.06 -0.27 -8.80
N ARG A 136 8.81 -0.30 -8.37
CA ARG A 136 7.68 0.03 -9.25
C ARG A 136 7.70 1.48 -9.71
N ARG A 137 8.02 2.42 -8.80
CA ARG A 137 8.18 3.82 -9.18
C ARG A 137 9.31 4.00 -10.20
N LYS A 138 10.43 3.31 -10.01
CA LYS A 138 11.54 3.32 -10.96
C LYS A 138 11.11 2.76 -12.32
N MET A 139 10.48 1.57 -12.34
CA MET A 139 9.96 0.97 -13.58
C MET A 139 9.00 1.90 -14.31
N PHE A 140 8.10 2.58 -13.59
CA PHE A 140 7.19 3.55 -14.20
C PHE A 140 7.94 4.71 -14.87
N VAL A 141 8.93 5.29 -14.18
CA VAL A 141 9.77 6.37 -14.73
C VAL A 141 10.53 5.87 -15.96
N ASP A 142 11.11 4.68 -15.90
CA ASP A 142 11.88 4.09 -17.02
C ASP A 142 10.97 3.87 -18.27
N ILE A 143 9.72 3.43 -18.06
CA ILE A 143 8.74 3.26 -19.15
C ILE A 143 8.36 4.63 -19.74
N VAL A 144 8.06 5.62 -18.92
CA VAL A 144 7.73 6.99 -19.39
C VAL A 144 8.89 7.59 -20.17
N MET A 145 10.12 7.43 -19.68
CA MET A 145 11.32 7.90 -20.37
C MET A 145 11.55 7.17 -21.70
N SER A 146 11.30 5.87 -21.75
CA SER A 146 11.39 5.08 -22.99
C SER A 146 10.38 5.56 -24.04
N ILE A 147 9.13 5.78 -23.65
CA ILE A 147 8.09 6.31 -24.54
C ILE A 147 8.47 7.71 -25.03
N ALA A 148 8.94 8.58 -24.14
CA ALA A 148 9.37 9.92 -24.53
C ALA A 148 10.53 9.88 -25.54
N ALA A 149 11.51 9.00 -25.33
CA ALA A 149 12.63 8.81 -26.27
C ALA A 149 12.14 8.25 -27.62
N SER A 150 11.22 7.29 -27.63
CA SER A 150 10.60 6.73 -28.85
C SER A 150 9.91 7.83 -29.67
N LEU A 151 9.08 8.65 -29.04
CA LEU A 151 8.38 9.76 -29.68
C LEU A 151 9.35 10.82 -30.22
N LEU A 152 10.44 11.09 -29.48
CA LEU A 152 11.45 12.05 -29.89
C LEU A 152 12.19 11.55 -31.15
N ILE A 153 12.57 10.26 -31.20
CA ILE A 153 13.21 9.65 -32.36
C ILE A 153 12.25 9.68 -33.56
N CYS A 154 10.98 9.31 -33.38
CA CYS A 154 9.97 9.40 -34.45
C CYS A 154 9.83 10.84 -34.97
N GLY A 155 9.80 11.83 -34.07
CA GLY A 155 9.76 13.25 -34.43
C GLY A 155 11.00 13.68 -35.22
N MET A 156 12.18 13.26 -34.80
CA MET A 156 13.42 13.58 -35.54
C MET A 156 13.42 12.97 -36.94
N ILE A 157 13.00 11.74 -37.10
CA ILE A 157 12.91 11.07 -38.41
C ILE A 157 11.95 11.80 -39.36
N LEU A 158 10.83 12.30 -38.86
CA LEU A 158 9.82 13.00 -39.64
C LEU A 158 10.25 14.42 -40.03
N TYR A 159 11.05 15.11 -39.19
CA TYR A 159 11.42 16.50 -39.37
C TYR A 159 12.82 16.71 -40.01
N LEU A 160 13.70 15.71 -39.95
CA LEU A 160 15.02 15.82 -40.57
C LEU A 160 14.93 15.49 -42.06
N PRO A 161 15.22 16.42 -42.96
CA PRO A 161 15.36 16.12 -44.39
C PRO A 161 16.66 15.31 -44.59
N VAL A 162 16.51 14.01 -44.72
CA VAL A 162 17.64 13.13 -45.04
C VAL A 162 17.74 13.01 -46.55
N MET A 163 18.78 13.59 -47.16
CA MET A 163 19.13 13.41 -48.57
C MET A 163 18.02 13.77 -49.60
N GLU A 164 17.45 14.97 -49.54
CA GLU A 164 16.44 15.47 -50.49
C GLU A 164 15.13 14.65 -50.57
N ILE A 165 14.97 13.65 -49.76
CA ILE A 165 13.75 12.81 -49.72
C ILE A 165 12.87 13.34 -48.59
N ASP A 166 11.67 13.83 -48.92
CA ASP A 166 10.62 14.20 -47.97
C ASP A 166 10.04 12.94 -47.30
N ILE A 167 10.71 12.43 -46.29
CA ILE A 167 10.30 11.22 -45.54
C ILE A 167 8.90 11.43 -44.93
N SER A 168 8.54 12.65 -44.57
CA SER A 168 7.21 12.99 -43.99
C SER A 168 6.05 12.71 -44.96
N LYS A 169 6.31 12.74 -46.29
CA LYS A 169 5.30 12.45 -47.33
C LYS A 169 5.24 11.00 -47.71
N ASN A 170 6.15 10.16 -47.20
CA ASN A 170 6.17 8.73 -47.52
C ASN A 170 5.11 8.00 -46.67
N LEU A 171 4.17 7.33 -47.37
CA LEU A 171 3.08 6.57 -46.73
C LEU A 171 3.60 5.51 -45.75
N ILE A 172 4.73 4.86 -46.06
CA ILE A 172 5.34 3.82 -45.22
C ILE A 172 5.82 4.43 -43.90
N SER A 173 6.43 5.61 -43.92
CA SER A 173 6.91 6.32 -42.74
C SER A 173 5.75 6.73 -41.83
N GLN A 174 4.66 7.23 -42.41
CA GLN A 174 3.45 7.59 -41.66
C GLN A 174 2.82 6.37 -40.95
N VAL A 175 2.69 5.26 -41.69
CA VAL A 175 2.14 4.02 -41.12
C VAL A 175 3.04 3.48 -40.02
N LEU A 176 4.36 3.51 -40.18
CA LEU A 176 5.30 3.07 -39.15
C LEU A 176 5.19 3.90 -37.89
N THR A 177 5.09 5.22 -38.03
CA THR A 177 4.91 6.12 -36.87
C THR A 177 3.62 5.84 -36.10
N ILE A 178 2.51 5.61 -36.80
CA ILE A 178 1.23 5.24 -36.18
C ILE A 178 1.36 3.91 -35.41
N VAL A 179 2.03 2.93 -35.98
CA VAL A 179 2.25 1.63 -35.33
C VAL A 179 3.07 1.80 -34.05
N VAL A 180 4.13 2.61 -34.07
CA VAL A 180 4.96 2.89 -32.88
C VAL A 180 4.12 3.54 -31.79
N VAL A 181 3.31 4.56 -32.11
CA VAL A 181 2.44 5.25 -31.13
C VAL A 181 1.44 4.26 -30.52
N ILE A 182 0.84 3.37 -31.31
CA ILE A 182 -0.09 2.36 -30.79
C ILE A 182 0.63 1.38 -29.86
N LEU A 183 1.85 0.96 -30.21
CA LEU A 183 2.64 0.07 -29.34
C LEU A 183 3.02 0.74 -28.03
N ASP A 184 3.43 1.99 -28.05
CA ASP A 184 3.75 2.79 -26.87
C ASP A 184 2.53 2.91 -25.94
N ASP A 185 1.33 3.16 -26.48
CA ASP A 185 0.07 3.22 -25.72
C ASP A 185 -0.29 1.85 -25.09
N LEU A 186 -0.13 0.76 -25.83
CA LEU A 186 -0.35 -0.60 -25.32
C LEU A 186 0.63 -0.95 -24.18
N ILE A 187 1.90 -0.59 -24.30
CA ILE A 187 2.93 -0.81 -23.28
C ILE A 187 2.56 -0.01 -22.03
N PHE A 188 2.21 1.27 -22.18
CA PHE A 188 1.83 2.13 -21.08
C PHE A 188 0.59 1.60 -20.32
N THR A 189 -0.44 1.20 -21.05
CA THR A 189 -1.67 0.64 -20.47
C THR A 189 -1.42 -0.67 -19.72
N ARG A 190 -0.55 -1.54 -20.25
CA ARG A 190 -0.15 -2.77 -19.55
C ARG A 190 0.69 -2.48 -18.30
N ALA A 191 1.60 -1.52 -18.38
CA ALA A 191 2.41 -1.09 -17.25
C ALA A 191 1.55 -0.54 -16.10
N GLN A 192 0.55 0.27 -16.40
CA GLN A 192 -0.39 0.77 -15.39
C GLN A 192 -1.14 -0.37 -14.69
N LYS A 193 -1.61 -1.38 -15.41
CA LYS A 193 -2.28 -2.54 -14.81
C LYS A 193 -1.36 -3.34 -13.89
N TYR A 194 -0.10 -3.52 -14.28
CA TYR A 194 0.89 -4.23 -13.46
C TYR A 194 1.23 -3.48 -12.17
N LEU A 195 1.17 -2.16 -12.20
CA LEU A 195 1.44 -1.31 -11.04
C LEU A 195 0.27 -1.22 -10.05
N ALA A 196 -0.93 -1.65 -10.43
CA ALA A 196 -2.17 -1.55 -9.64
C ALA A 196 -2.45 -2.76 -8.73
N ILE A 197 -1.49 -3.65 -8.47
CA ILE A 197 -1.67 -4.86 -7.66
C ILE A 197 -1.70 -4.53 -6.17
N ASP A 198 -2.59 -5.22 -5.45
CA ASP A 198 -2.85 -5.09 -4.01
C ASP A 198 -1.66 -5.54 -3.14
N TRP A 199 -1.36 -4.82 -2.03
CA TRP A 199 -0.10 -4.94 -1.29
C TRP A 199 -0.28 -5.43 0.15
N LEU A 200 -1.51 -5.41 0.65
CA LEU A 200 -1.82 -5.72 2.04
C LEU A 200 -2.12 -7.21 2.28
N ALA A 201 -2.20 -8.00 1.23
CA ALA A 201 -2.43 -9.45 1.33
C ALA A 201 -1.20 -10.24 1.75
#